data_05c7036cb5a752edd62589ca7af1af8b
#
_entry.id   05c7036cb5a752edd62589ca7af1af8b
#
_cell.length_a   1.000
_cell.length_b   1.000
_cell.length_c   1.000
_cell.angle_alpha   90.00
_cell.angle_beta   90.00
_cell.angle_gamma   90.00
#
_symmetry.space_group_name_H-M   'P 1'
#
loop_
_entity.id
_entity.type
_entity.pdbx_description
1 polymer ?
#
loop_
_entity_poly.entity_id
_entity_poly.type
_entity_poly.pdbx_seq_one_letter_code
_entity_poly.pdbx_strand_id
1 'polypeptide(L)'
;MRIISIGDLVTDFYYKNDKLVGVSGGMTSHNIIANIAKLGLETAAYSVCGDDMAGTIAINSLKKVGTNIDNVKRLEDINTRCFHISYKELNGKLEFTSKKRCPFCNIKRWYEESKIEPNDILHQINKDDVLVFDNLNNKNQIIIDNCANTKMLDLGQYFELENYENNEILKKIKNKFDIINLNERVEKYLKNRFSIKSLEDIYNILHPKMIIVTRGKKGSDFVFDNNKVNKELSNPSMEIDPTGVGDAFFGVFISEYIKNNYIIDYKFIDSTFEKATKLTKKVVKKFGARGHIQNLYKIKKVKDACTCSNFDISLRKQIKRCNININNLETRIINAINSNAYDKLTKINFESLKNSIFVGTGGSFAGAKFSAKLINYLYGINTMALYPRDLYYRNNNSVDSVFLFTYSGTTNDLLVGASLIDKNNKYIITKGELQKIVTKTGISKNNVISYRTGTNKGKERGFLSFEGALAPASLFLKLYFEKRSRNDIEEFIRESISYWKNYFDKYFKENKKILKEFLKEGV
;
A
#
# COMPACT_ATOMS: atom_id res chain seq x y z
N MET A 1 9.93 -24.45 -20.93
CA MET A 1 10.82 -24.06 -19.80
C MET A 1 10.56 -22.60 -19.49
N ARG A 2 10.19 -22.26 -18.27
CA ARG A 2 9.98 -20.89 -17.79
C ARG A 2 10.94 -20.60 -16.64
N ILE A 3 11.28 -19.33 -16.45
CA ILE A 3 12.03 -18.91 -15.28
C ILE A 3 11.05 -18.24 -14.32
N ILE A 4 10.90 -18.83 -13.13
CA ILE A 4 9.82 -18.53 -12.20
C ILE A 4 10.36 -17.87 -10.95
N SER A 5 9.92 -16.67 -10.63
CA SER A 5 10.13 -16.07 -9.29
C SER A 5 9.01 -16.46 -8.34
N ILE A 6 9.39 -16.77 -7.10
CA ILE A 6 8.48 -17.21 -6.05
C ILE A 6 8.59 -16.28 -4.85
N GLY A 7 7.48 -15.73 -4.40
CA GLY A 7 7.42 -14.84 -3.23
C GLY A 7 6.28 -13.83 -3.27
N ASP A 8 6.16 -13.03 -2.21
CA ASP A 8 5.14 -11.97 -2.16
C ASP A 8 5.57 -10.76 -3.00
N LEU A 9 4.64 -10.17 -3.74
CA LEU A 9 4.89 -8.93 -4.46
C LEU A 9 5.10 -7.76 -3.51
N VAL A 10 6.02 -6.89 -3.88
CA VAL A 10 6.34 -5.65 -3.16
C VAL A 10 6.21 -4.48 -4.11
N THR A 11 5.82 -3.32 -3.56
CA THR A 11 5.81 -2.05 -4.27
C THR A 11 6.81 -1.11 -3.63
N ASP A 12 7.73 -0.59 -4.45
CA ASP A 12 8.78 0.32 -4.03
C ASP A 12 8.40 1.77 -4.35
N PHE A 13 8.48 2.62 -3.33
CA PHE A 13 8.29 4.06 -3.42
C PHE A 13 9.64 4.74 -3.37
N TYR A 14 9.98 5.50 -4.40
CA TYR A 14 11.28 6.16 -4.55
C TYR A 14 11.18 7.64 -4.24
N TYR A 15 11.98 8.12 -3.29
CA TYR A 15 12.04 9.52 -2.88
C TYR A 15 13.44 10.09 -3.12
N LYS A 16 13.50 11.31 -3.64
CA LYS A 16 14.74 12.11 -3.73
C LYS A 16 14.53 13.42 -2.97
N ASN A 17 15.36 13.69 -1.97
CA ASN A 17 15.24 14.86 -1.10
C ASN A 17 13.81 15.05 -0.59
N ASP A 18 13.26 13.98 0.01
CA ASP A 18 11.90 13.89 0.56
C ASP A 18 10.75 14.12 -0.44
N LYS A 19 11.03 14.12 -1.74
CA LYS A 19 10.01 14.20 -2.80
C LYS A 19 9.84 12.85 -3.49
N LEU A 20 8.60 12.39 -3.63
CA LEU A 20 8.30 11.16 -4.36
C LEU A 20 8.64 11.34 -5.85
N VAL A 21 9.58 10.53 -6.33
CA VAL A 21 10.02 10.50 -7.75
C VAL A 21 9.12 9.57 -8.57
N GLY A 22 8.70 8.46 -7.97
CA GLY A 22 7.84 7.48 -8.60
C GLY A 22 7.70 6.20 -7.81
N VAL A 23 6.95 5.26 -8.36
CA VAL A 23 6.61 3.98 -7.76
C VAL A 23 6.81 2.87 -8.79
N SER A 24 7.26 1.70 -8.36
CA SER A 24 7.42 0.52 -9.21
C SER A 24 7.16 -0.76 -8.42
N GLY A 25 7.02 -1.88 -9.12
CA GLY A 25 7.17 -3.17 -8.47
C GLY A 25 8.61 -3.37 -8.01
N GLY A 26 8.79 -4.05 -6.89
CA GLY A 26 10.07 -4.36 -6.26
C GLY A 26 10.22 -5.86 -6.01
N MET A 27 11.04 -6.20 -5.02
CA MET A 27 11.48 -7.53 -4.61
C MET A 27 12.54 -8.13 -5.54
N THR A 28 13.60 -8.66 -4.95
CA THR A 28 14.81 -9.14 -5.65
C THR A 28 14.49 -10.21 -6.70
N SER A 29 13.81 -11.30 -6.33
CA SER A 29 13.46 -12.37 -7.29
C SER A 29 12.62 -11.87 -8.46
N HIS A 30 11.70 -10.95 -8.21
CA HIS A 30 10.85 -10.36 -9.24
C HIS A 30 11.60 -9.33 -10.11
N ASN A 31 12.59 -8.64 -9.56
CA ASN A 31 13.48 -7.77 -10.35
C ASN A 31 14.39 -8.60 -11.26
N ILE A 32 14.90 -9.74 -10.77
CA ILE A 32 15.71 -10.68 -11.53
C ILE A 32 14.93 -11.15 -12.76
N ILE A 33 13.72 -11.71 -12.58
CA ILE A 33 12.93 -12.21 -13.73
C ILE A 33 12.47 -11.11 -14.68
N ALA A 34 12.24 -9.89 -14.17
CA ALA A 34 11.93 -8.73 -15.02
C ALA A 34 13.10 -8.40 -15.97
N ASN A 35 14.34 -8.49 -15.50
CA ASN A 35 15.53 -8.36 -16.35
C ASN A 35 15.66 -9.51 -17.33
N ILE A 36 15.45 -10.77 -16.89
CA ILE A 36 15.50 -11.96 -17.72
C ILE A 36 14.46 -11.89 -18.86
N ALA A 37 13.24 -11.45 -18.56
CA ALA A 37 12.21 -11.23 -19.59
C ALA A 37 12.69 -10.25 -20.70
N LYS A 38 13.40 -9.19 -20.32
CA LYS A 38 13.99 -8.24 -21.29
C LYS A 38 15.19 -8.80 -22.06
N LEU A 39 15.79 -9.88 -21.58
CA LEU A 39 16.83 -10.64 -22.29
C LEU A 39 16.24 -11.73 -23.22
N GLY A 40 14.90 -11.79 -23.34
CA GLY A 40 14.18 -12.60 -24.31
C GLY A 40 13.85 -14.03 -23.85
N LEU A 41 13.96 -14.33 -22.55
CA LEU A 41 13.55 -15.63 -22.01
C LEU A 41 12.15 -15.55 -21.39
N GLU A 42 11.44 -16.66 -21.44
CA GLU A 42 10.09 -16.78 -20.87
C GLU A 42 10.16 -16.75 -19.33
N THR A 43 9.39 -15.85 -18.72
CA THR A 43 9.35 -15.68 -17.26
C THR A 43 7.93 -15.72 -16.74
N ALA A 44 7.77 -16.19 -15.49
CA ALA A 44 6.50 -16.19 -14.77
C ALA A 44 6.70 -15.78 -13.31
N ALA A 45 5.70 -15.16 -12.72
CA ALA A 45 5.67 -14.85 -11.30
C ALA A 45 4.61 -15.69 -10.59
N TYR A 46 5.04 -16.47 -9.58
CA TYR A 46 4.14 -17.13 -8.64
C TYR A 46 4.15 -16.35 -7.33
N SER A 47 3.13 -15.55 -7.12
CA SER A 47 3.17 -14.49 -6.13
C SER A 47 1.81 -14.18 -5.51
N VAL A 48 1.87 -13.44 -4.40
CA VAL A 48 0.69 -12.92 -3.71
C VAL A 48 0.87 -11.43 -3.44
N CYS A 49 -0.21 -10.67 -3.55
CA CYS A 49 -0.28 -9.27 -3.13
C CYS A 49 -1.67 -8.92 -2.59
N GLY A 50 -1.81 -7.75 -2.01
CA GLY A 50 -3.11 -7.20 -1.64
C GLY A 50 -3.94 -6.81 -2.86
N ASP A 51 -5.27 -6.86 -2.73
CA ASP A 51 -6.18 -6.29 -3.73
C ASP A 51 -6.29 -4.77 -3.56
N ASP A 52 -5.16 -4.08 -3.76
CA ASP A 52 -4.98 -2.65 -3.61
C ASP A 52 -4.24 -2.03 -4.82
N MET A 53 -4.09 -0.71 -4.80
CA MET A 53 -3.40 0.01 -5.86
C MET A 53 -1.91 -0.37 -5.93
N ALA A 54 -1.27 -0.59 -4.77
CA ALA A 54 0.13 -1.00 -4.73
C ALA A 54 0.33 -2.36 -5.43
N GLY A 55 -0.53 -3.36 -5.14
CA GLY A 55 -0.55 -4.64 -5.84
C GLY A 55 -0.78 -4.50 -7.33
N THR A 56 -1.69 -3.60 -7.73
CA THR A 56 -1.93 -3.30 -9.15
C THR A 56 -0.68 -2.76 -9.84
N ILE A 57 0.07 -1.84 -9.20
CA ILE A 57 1.31 -1.30 -9.75
C ILE A 57 2.39 -2.39 -9.85
N ALA A 58 2.54 -3.22 -8.81
CA ALA A 58 3.52 -4.31 -8.81
C ALA A 58 3.25 -5.33 -9.92
N ILE A 59 2.00 -5.77 -10.10
CA ILE A 59 1.58 -6.67 -11.17
C ILE A 59 1.84 -6.04 -12.55
N ASN A 60 1.37 -4.81 -12.77
CA ASN A 60 1.54 -4.12 -14.05
C ASN A 60 3.02 -3.89 -14.38
N SER A 61 3.86 -3.73 -13.39
CA SER A 61 5.31 -3.59 -13.54
C SER A 61 5.95 -4.87 -14.13
N LEU A 62 5.48 -6.06 -13.75
CA LEU A 62 5.90 -7.33 -14.34
C LEU A 62 5.29 -7.56 -15.72
N LYS A 63 3.99 -7.30 -15.86
CA LYS A 63 3.29 -7.46 -17.14
C LYS A 63 3.91 -6.61 -18.26
N LYS A 64 4.30 -5.37 -17.97
CA LYS A 64 4.93 -4.44 -18.94
C LYS A 64 6.28 -4.93 -19.47
N VAL A 65 6.98 -5.75 -18.75
CA VAL A 65 8.27 -6.32 -19.20
C VAL A 65 8.12 -7.66 -19.91
N GLY A 66 6.91 -8.22 -19.95
CA GLY A 66 6.61 -9.47 -20.64
C GLY A 66 6.55 -10.71 -19.73
N THR A 67 6.64 -10.53 -18.42
CA THR A 67 6.50 -11.64 -17.45
C THR A 67 5.05 -12.12 -17.38
N ASN A 68 4.82 -13.41 -17.43
CA ASN A 68 3.51 -14.02 -17.17
C ASN A 68 3.12 -13.82 -15.70
N ILE A 69 1.91 -13.31 -15.48
CA ILE A 69 1.37 -12.96 -14.16
C ILE A 69 0.11 -13.73 -13.78
N ASP A 70 -0.24 -14.77 -14.54
CA ASP A 70 -1.51 -15.51 -14.36
C ASP A 70 -1.59 -16.20 -12.99
N ASN A 71 -0.42 -16.50 -12.40
CA ASN A 71 -0.29 -17.12 -11.09
C ASN A 71 -0.04 -16.11 -9.95
N VAL A 72 -0.36 -14.84 -10.18
CA VAL A 72 -0.34 -13.82 -9.12
C VAL A 72 -1.71 -13.73 -8.45
N LYS A 73 -1.80 -14.17 -7.20
CA LYS A 73 -3.02 -14.10 -6.40
C LYS A 73 -3.17 -12.74 -5.74
N ARG A 74 -4.40 -12.22 -5.75
CA ARG A 74 -4.77 -10.99 -5.04
C ARG A 74 -5.66 -11.34 -3.85
N LEU A 75 -5.25 -10.93 -2.65
CA LEU A 75 -5.98 -11.16 -1.42
C LEU A 75 -6.64 -9.87 -0.93
N GLU A 76 -7.92 -9.97 -0.56
CA GLU A 76 -8.72 -8.80 -0.14
C GLU A 76 -8.44 -8.35 1.30
N ASP A 77 -7.90 -9.21 2.13
CA ASP A 77 -7.70 -9.02 3.57
C ASP A 77 -6.32 -8.48 3.95
N ILE A 78 -5.41 -8.38 2.99
CA ILE A 78 -4.06 -7.86 3.21
C ILE A 78 -3.79 -6.61 2.38
N ASN A 79 -2.84 -5.78 2.84
CA ASN A 79 -2.24 -4.72 2.04
C ASN A 79 -0.97 -5.25 1.38
N THR A 80 -0.72 -4.87 0.12
CA THR A 80 0.55 -5.18 -0.55
C THR A 80 1.73 -4.64 0.26
N ARG A 81 2.78 -5.44 0.38
CA ARG A 81 4.03 -5.01 1.02
C ARG A 81 4.63 -3.81 0.31
N CYS A 82 5.13 -2.83 1.07
CA CYS A 82 5.73 -1.62 0.52
C CYS A 82 7.08 -1.33 1.14
N PHE A 83 8.05 -0.97 0.29
CA PHE A 83 9.30 -0.35 0.70
C PHE A 83 9.30 1.14 0.33
N HIS A 84 9.88 1.94 1.22
CA HIS A 84 10.12 3.36 1.03
C HIS A 84 11.63 3.58 0.92
N ILE A 85 12.08 3.88 -0.30
CA ILE A 85 13.49 4.03 -0.67
C ILE A 85 13.79 5.51 -0.83
N SER A 86 14.62 6.04 0.04
CA SER A 86 14.95 7.47 0.08
C SER A 86 16.41 7.72 -0.26
N TYR A 87 16.63 8.69 -1.12
CA TYR A 87 17.94 9.19 -1.53
C TYR A 87 18.10 10.63 -1.03
N LYS A 88 19.13 10.87 -0.24
CA LYS A 88 19.54 12.20 0.19
C LYS A 88 20.96 12.46 -0.24
N GLU A 89 21.20 13.62 -0.81
CA GLU A 89 22.53 14.06 -1.17
C GLU A 89 23.10 14.86 0.01
N LEU A 90 24.07 14.28 0.72
CA LEU A 90 24.74 14.88 1.87
C LEU A 90 26.24 14.96 1.56
N ASN A 91 26.79 16.18 1.57
CA ASN A 91 28.23 16.42 1.34
C ASN A 91 28.77 15.78 0.03
N GLY A 92 28.00 15.86 -1.05
CA GLY A 92 28.36 15.28 -2.35
C GLY A 92 28.31 13.74 -2.41
N LYS A 93 27.79 13.08 -1.37
CA LYS A 93 27.54 11.65 -1.34
C LYS A 93 26.05 11.37 -1.33
N LEU A 94 25.64 10.39 -2.11
CA LEU A 94 24.26 9.92 -2.12
C LEU A 94 24.05 8.92 -0.96
N GLU A 95 23.28 9.31 0.04
CA GLU A 95 22.84 8.41 1.10
C GLU A 95 21.56 7.71 0.68
N PHE A 96 21.56 6.41 0.87
CA PHE A 96 20.45 5.52 0.56
C PHE A 96 19.87 4.92 1.83
N THR A 97 18.55 4.99 1.97
CA THR A 97 17.82 4.29 3.04
C THR A 97 16.61 3.56 2.47
N SER A 98 16.37 2.34 2.96
CA SER A 98 15.18 1.55 2.66
C SER A 98 14.44 1.22 3.94
N LYS A 99 13.14 1.54 4.01
CA LYS A 99 12.31 1.35 5.20
C LYS A 99 10.96 0.72 4.84
N LYS A 100 10.46 -0.14 5.74
CA LYS A 100 9.10 -0.72 5.67
C LYS A 100 8.01 0.26 6.14
N ARG A 101 8.39 1.45 6.63
CA ARG A 101 7.49 2.51 7.12
C ARG A 101 7.56 3.74 6.22
N CYS A 102 6.39 4.31 5.96
CA CYS A 102 6.31 5.56 5.20
C CYS A 102 7.03 6.69 5.94
N PRO A 103 7.89 7.48 5.25
CA PRO A 103 8.62 8.58 5.89
C PRO A 103 7.73 9.74 6.35
N PHE A 104 6.47 9.82 5.88
CA PHE A 104 5.55 10.92 6.20
C PHE A 104 4.52 10.55 7.27
N CYS A 105 3.81 9.43 7.11
CA CYS A 105 2.74 9.01 8.03
C CYS A 105 3.15 7.89 8.98
N ASN A 106 4.35 7.36 8.87
CA ASN A 106 4.90 6.26 9.67
C ASN A 106 4.08 4.94 9.61
N ILE A 107 3.14 4.82 8.68
CA ILE A 107 2.37 3.58 8.50
C ILE A 107 3.28 2.50 7.93
N LYS A 108 3.25 1.30 8.53
CA LYS A 108 3.92 0.09 8.05
C LYS A 108 2.93 -0.72 7.21
N ARG A 109 3.24 -0.90 5.91
CA ARG A 109 2.54 -1.84 5.02
C ARG A 109 3.43 -3.04 4.80
N TRP A 110 3.44 -3.91 5.78
CA TRP A 110 4.28 -5.09 5.80
C TRP A 110 3.66 -6.15 6.70
N TYR A 111 3.54 -7.34 6.20
CA TYR A 111 3.26 -8.54 6.98
C TYR A 111 4.51 -9.42 6.98
N GLU A 112 4.81 -10.06 8.08
CA GLU A 112 6.09 -10.79 8.26
C GLU A 112 6.04 -12.15 7.55
N GLU A 113 4.97 -12.91 7.74
CA GLU A 113 4.81 -14.21 7.10
C GLU A 113 4.36 -14.10 5.64
N SER A 114 4.98 -14.84 4.75
CA SER A 114 4.56 -14.95 3.35
C SER A 114 3.12 -15.48 3.24
N LYS A 115 2.38 -14.95 2.28
CA LYS A 115 0.99 -15.36 2.01
C LYS A 115 0.86 -16.29 0.80
N ILE A 116 1.98 -16.74 0.23
CA ILE A 116 1.95 -17.78 -0.81
C ILE A 116 1.46 -19.10 -0.22
N GLU A 117 0.80 -19.91 -1.04
CA GLU A 117 0.40 -21.28 -0.67
C GLU A 117 1.24 -22.28 -1.46
N PRO A 118 2.21 -22.99 -0.83
CA PRO A 118 3.16 -23.84 -1.52
C PRO A 118 2.52 -24.90 -2.40
N ASN A 119 1.44 -25.55 -1.95
CA ASN A 119 0.76 -26.60 -2.70
C ASN A 119 0.19 -26.08 -4.03
N ASP A 120 -0.36 -24.85 -4.03
CA ASP A 120 -0.88 -24.24 -5.25
C ASP A 120 0.21 -23.99 -6.28
N ILE A 121 1.43 -23.74 -5.83
CA ILE A 121 2.59 -23.49 -6.68
C ILE A 121 3.20 -24.80 -7.20
N LEU A 122 3.38 -25.78 -6.31
CA LEU A 122 3.98 -27.08 -6.64
C LEU A 122 3.28 -27.80 -7.79
N HIS A 123 1.94 -27.73 -7.84
CA HIS A 123 1.15 -28.36 -8.91
C HIS A 123 1.27 -27.68 -10.28
N GLN A 124 1.86 -26.49 -10.34
CA GLN A 124 1.93 -25.66 -11.56
C GLN A 124 3.36 -25.54 -12.12
N ILE A 125 4.36 -26.01 -11.37
CA ILE A 125 5.75 -26.02 -11.78
C ILE A 125 5.99 -27.20 -12.73
N ASN A 126 6.50 -26.92 -13.93
CA ASN A 126 6.91 -27.95 -14.86
C ASN A 126 8.31 -28.44 -14.53
N LYS A 127 8.61 -29.67 -14.86
CA LYS A 127 9.88 -30.35 -14.64
C LYS A 127 11.11 -29.55 -15.11
N ASP A 128 10.98 -28.84 -16.22
CA ASP A 128 12.07 -28.09 -16.86
C ASP A 128 12.11 -26.60 -16.45
N ASP A 129 11.22 -26.15 -15.55
CA ASP A 129 11.21 -24.76 -15.11
C ASP A 129 12.41 -24.47 -14.18
N VAL A 130 12.91 -23.24 -14.22
CA VAL A 130 13.98 -22.74 -13.35
C VAL A 130 13.38 -21.84 -12.27
N LEU A 131 13.68 -22.10 -11.01
CA LEU A 131 13.07 -21.39 -9.88
C LEU A 131 14.06 -20.37 -9.30
N VAL A 132 13.58 -19.15 -9.05
CA VAL A 132 14.38 -18.04 -8.49
C VAL A 132 13.79 -17.61 -7.15
N PHE A 133 14.62 -17.68 -6.11
CA PHE A 133 14.30 -17.31 -4.74
C PHE A 133 15.18 -16.17 -4.24
N ASP A 134 14.66 -15.36 -3.34
CA ASP A 134 15.38 -14.28 -2.64
C ASP A 134 15.26 -14.34 -1.12
N ASN A 135 14.55 -15.34 -0.61
CA ASN A 135 14.42 -15.59 0.82
C ASN A 135 14.12 -17.08 1.10
N LEU A 136 14.37 -17.49 2.34
CA LEU A 136 14.29 -18.87 2.83
C LEU A 136 13.19 -19.03 3.90
N ASN A 137 12.10 -18.26 3.80
CA ASN A 137 10.97 -18.43 4.72
C ASN A 137 10.37 -19.85 4.63
N ASN A 138 9.61 -20.25 5.62
CA ASN A 138 9.06 -21.60 5.73
C ASN A 138 8.23 -22.04 4.51
N LYS A 139 7.48 -21.11 3.89
CA LYS A 139 6.68 -21.39 2.69
C LYS A 139 7.56 -21.67 1.48
N ASN A 140 8.59 -20.84 1.25
CA ASN A 140 9.58 -21.08 0.20
C ASN A 140 10.35 -22.38 0.43
N GLN A 141 10.68 -22.69 1.70
CA GLN A 141 11.40 -23.92 2.05
C GLN A 141 10.62 -25.17 1.65
N ILE A 142 9.31 -25.19 1.84
CA ILE A 142 8.47 -26.32 1.38
C ILE A 142 8.60 -26.52 -0.13
N ILE A 143 8.60 -25.44 -0.92
CA ILE A 143 8.75 -25.52 -2.37
C ILE A 143 10.17 -25.98 -2.74
N ILE A 144 11.20 -25.41 -2.10
CA ILE A 144 12.61 -25.76 -2.33
C ILE A 144 12.85 -27.25 -2.09
N ASP A 145 12.25 -27.80 -1.03
CA ASP A 145 12.46 -29.19 -0.61
C ASP A 145 11.67 -30.20 -1.47
N ASN A 146 10.57 -29.78 -2.09
CA ASN A 146 9.69 -30.66 -2.85
C ASN A 146 9.84 -30.53 -4.39
N CYS A 147 10.76 -29.68 -4.89
CA CYS A 147 11.05 -29.54 -6.31
C CYS A 147 12.45 -30.03 -6.64
N ALA A 148 12.58 -30.85 -7.68
CA ALA A 148 13.87 -31.28 -8.23
C ALA A 148 14.44 -30.31 -9.29
N ASN A 149 13.75 -29.20 -9.55
CA ASN A 149 14.10 -28.20 -10.55
C ASN A 149 15.45 -27.53 -10.28
N THR A 150 16.06 -26.97 -11.32
CA THR A 150 17.17 -26.01 -11.19
C THR A 150 16.74 -24.82 -10.35
N LYS A 151 17.49 -24.49 -9.31
CA LYS A 151 17.14 -23.43 -8.35
C LYS A 151 18.26 -22.41 -8.21
N MET A 152 17.86 -21.15 -8.23
CA MET A 152 18.71 -19.98 -8.06
C MET A 152 18.35 -19.25 -6.78
N LEU A 153 19.34 -18.82 -6.02
CA LEU A 153 19.13 -18.08 -4.76
C LEU A 153 19.91 -16.78 -4.78
N ASP A 154 19.23 -15.66 -4.50
CA ASP A 154 19.85 -14.38 -4.20
C ASP A 154 19.71 -14.07 -2.70
N LEU A 155 20.80 -14.06 -1.98
CA LEU A 155 20.86 -13.70 -0.56
C LEU A 155 21.30 -12.24 -0.35
N GLY A 156 20.97 -11.34 -1.26
CA GLY A 156 21.34 -9.93 -1.15
C GLY A 156 20.69 -9.18 0.03
N GLN A 157 19.62 -9.72 0.61
CA GLN A 157 18.89 -9.11 1.73
C GLN A 157 19.39 -9.61 3.10
N TYR A 158 20.54 -9.10 3.50
CA TYR A 158 21.23 -9.44 4.74
C TYR A 158 20.35 -9.43 6.02
N PHE A 159 19.44 -8.47 6.17
CA PHE A 159 18.62 -8.32 7.39
C PHE A 159 17.66 -9.51 7.65
N GLU A 160 17.36 -10.32 6.65
CA GLU A 160 16.53 -11.51 6.85
C GLU A 160 17.33 -12.67 7.45
N LEU A 161 18.67 -12.66 7.31
CA LEU A 161 19.54 -13.70 7.84
C LEU A 161 19.66 -13.66 9.37
N GLU A 162 19.42 -12.49 9.98
CA GLU A 162 19.48 -12.32 11.44
C GLU A 162 18.35 -13.07 12.17
N ASN A 163 17.27 -13.41 11.46
CA ASN A 163 16.12 -14.11 12.02
C ASN A 163 16.32 -15.64 12.14
N TYR A 164 17.42 -16.18 11.62
CA TYR A 164 17.71 -17.61 11.68
C TYR A 164 18.63 -17.93 12.86
N GLU A 165 18.21 -18.90 13.70
CA GLU A 165 19.02 -19.39 14.80
C GLU A 165 20.11 -20.34 14.30
N ASN A 166 21.32 -20.24 14.88
CA ASN A 166 22.46 -21.15 14.66
C ASN A 166 22.62 -21.62 13.19
N ASN A 167 23.01 -22.88 12.96
CA ASN A 167 23.28 -23.46 11.64
C ASN A 167 22.04 -23.70 10.77
N GLU A 168 20.86 -23.21 11.15
CA GLU A 168 19.61 -23.44 10.42
C GLU A 168 19.68 -22.96 8.98
N ILE A 169 20.24 -21.76 8.76
CA ILE A 169 20.35 -21.19 7.43
C ILE A 169 21.22 -22.03 6.49
N LEU A 170 22.34 -22.56 6.98
CA LEU A 170 23.22 -23.42 6.18
C LEU A 170 22.50 -24.72 5.79
N LYS A 171 21.70 -25.30 6.70
CA LYS A 171 20.88 -26.49 6.42
C LYS A 171 19.81 -26.22 5.37
N LYS A 172 19.21 -25.04 5.39
CA LYS A 172 18.20 -24.63 4.40
C LYS A 172 18.76 -24.45 3.00
N ILE A 173 20.05 -24.18 2.85
CA ILE A 173 20.71 -23.90 1.56
C ILE A 173 21.47 -25.10 1.02
N LYS A 174 22.13 -25.86 1.89
CA LYS A 174 23.06 -26.94 1.51
C LYS A 174 22.43 -27.94 0.53
N ASN A 175 23.10 -28.19 -0.61
CA ASN A 175 22.69 -29.10 -1.68
C ASN A 175 21.34 -28.76 -2.35
N LYS A 176 20.86 -27.53 -2.26
CA LYS A 176 19.50 -27.18 -2.73
C LYS A 176 19.45 -26.18 -3.88
N PHE A 177 20.57 -25.52 -4.17
CA PHE A 177 20.63 -24.48 -5.19
C PHE A 177 21.81 -24.73 -6.15
N ASP A 178 21.55 -24.46 -7.43
CA ASP A 178 22.59 -24.55 -8.46
C ASP A 178 23.52 -23.34 -8.43
N ILE A 179 22.94 -22.12 -8.36
CA ILE A 179 23.74 -20.89 -8.26
C ILE A 179 23.24 -20.07 -7.08
N ILE A 180 24.18 -19.59 -6.27
CA ILE A 180 23.92 -18.72 -5.13
C ILE A 180 24.62 -17.39 -5.38
N ASN A 181 23.85 -16.29 -5.36
CA ASN A 181 24.37 -14.93 -5.42
C ASN A 181 24.38 -14.31 -4.03
N LEU A 182 25.51 -13.75 -3.65
CA LEU A 182 25.74 -13.06 -2.39
C LEU A 182 26.25 -11.65 -2.68
N ASN A 183 26.11 -10.73 -1.74
CA ASN A 183 26.91 -9.51 -1.73
C ASN A 183 28.03 -9.60 -0.68
N GLU A 184 29.01 -8.68 -0.74
CA GLU A 184 30.15 -8.61 0.18
C GLU A 184 29.71 -8.61 1.67
N ARG A 185 28.56 -7.99 1.97
CA ARG A 185 28.01 -7.89 3.32
C ARG A 185 27.49 -9.23 3.83
N VAL A 186 26.81 -9.99 2.99
CA VAL A 186 26.31 -11.33 3.32
C VAL A 186 27.47 -12.32 3.45
N GLU A 187 28.44 -12.28 2.55
CA GLU A 187 29.64 -13.10 2.68
C GLU A 187 30.33 -12.88 4.03
N LYS A 188 30.57 -11.61 4.40
CA LYS A 188 31.18 -11.26 5.69
C LYS A 188 30.33 -11.74 6.87
N TYR A 189 29.02 -11.63 6.78
CA TYR A 189 28.11 -12.13 7.82
C TYR A 189 28.24 -13.64 7.99
N LEU A 190 28.19 -14.42 6.90
CA LEU A 190 28.32 -15.88 6.95
C LEU A 190 29.67 -16.30 7.52
N LYS A 191 30.76 -15.67 7.08
CA LYS A 191 32.10 -15.93 7.61
C LYS A 191 32.18 -15.69 9.12
N ASN A 192 31.70 -14.56 9.58
CA ASN A 192 31.78 -14.21 10.99
C ASN A 192 30.88 -15.10 11.87
N ARG A 193 29.66 -15.35 11.44
CA ARG A 193 28.67 -16.10 12.23
C ARG A 193 29.02 -17.59 12.36
N PHE A 194 29.57 -18.18 11.30
CA PHE A 194 29.84 -19.60 11.26
C PHE A 194 31.34 -19.93 11.35
N SER A 195 32.17 -18.93 11.66
CA SER A 195 33.64 -19.08 11.73
C SER A 195 34.27 -19.67 10.44
N ILE A 196 33.71 -19.30 9.29
CA ILE A 196 34.16 -19.75 7.97
C ILE A 196 35.29 -18.82 7.50
N LYS A 197 36.42 -19.39 7.07
CA LYS A 197 37.62 -18.60 6.73
C LYS A 197 37.60 -18.00 5.35
N SER A 198 37.14 -18.75 4.35
CA SER A 198 37.22 -18.36 2.94
C SER A 198 35.86 -18.41 2.22
N LEU A 199 35.78 -17.91 1.01
CA LEU A 199 34.60 -18.06 0.14
C LEU A 199 34.52 -19.51 -0.40
N GLU A 200 35.67 -20.12 -0.62
CA GLU A 200 35.82 -21.51 -1.03
C GLU A 200 35.26 -22.46 0.04
N ASP A 201 35.44 -22.14 1.33
CA ASP A 201 34.84 -22.92 2.43
C ASP A 201 33.31 -22.77 2.43
N ILE A 202 32.76 -21.58 2.13
CA ILE A 202 31.30 -21.39 1.96
C ILE A 202 30.79 -22.29 0.81
N TYR A 203 31.51 -22.31 -0.31
CA TYR A 203 31.19 -23.16 -1.46
C TYR A 203 31.17 -24.64 -1.06
N ASN A 204 32.22 -25.10 -0.37
CA ASN A 204 32.36 -26.48 0.08
C ASN A 204 31.30 -26.89 1.13
N ILE A 205 30.77 -25.96 1.91
CA ILE A 205 29.70 -26.24 2.88
C ILE A 205 28.33 -26.31 2.19
N LEU A 206 28.06 -25.39 1.25
CA LEU A 206 26.74 -25.24 0.62
C LEU A 206 26.56 -26.16 -0.60
N HIS A 207 27.64 -26.56 -1.27
CA HIS A 207 27.67 -27.40 -2.47
C HIS A 207 26.80 -26.92 -3.66
N PRO A 208 26.80 -25.65 -4.04
CA PRO A 208 26.19 -25.21 -5.28
C PRO A 208 27.11 -25.55 -6.47
N LYS A 209 26.62 -25.40 -7.71
CA LYS A 209 27.48 -25.40 -8.89
C LYS A 209 28.33 -24.12 -8.98
N MET A 210 27.82 -23.00 -8.51
CA MET A 210 28.55 -21.72 -8.46
C MET A 210 28.10 -20.84 -7.32
N ILE A 211 29.04 -20.16 -6.68
CA ILE A 211 28.76 -18.98 -5.84
C ILE A 211 29.26 -17.73 -6.57
N ILE A 212 28.44 -16.68 -6.57
CA ILE A 212 28.78 -15.35 -7.04
C ILE A 212 28.80 -14.42 -5.83
N VAL A 213 29.84 -13.59 -5.67
CA VAL A 213 29.87 -12.53 -4.67
C VAL A 213 30.06 -11.19 -5.36
N THR A 214 29.01 -10.35 -5.33
CA THR A 214 29.08 -8.99 -5.88
C THR A 214 29.73 -8.03 -4.90
N ARG A 215 30.72 -7.24 -5.36
CA ARG A 215 31.51 -6.28 -4.58
C ARG A 215 31.33 -4.84 -5.02
N GLY A 216 30.17 -4.52 -5.62
CA GLY A 216 29.86 -3.19 -6.14
C GLY A 216 30.89 -2.72 -7.16
N LYS A 217 31.51 -1.57 -6.93
CA LYS A 217 32.50 -0.97 -7.85
C LYS A 217 33.81 -1.77 -7.98
N LYS A 218 34.06 -2.71 -7.09
CA LYS A 218 35.25 -3.56 -7.10
C LYS A 218 35.11 -4.78 -8.03
N GLY A 219 33.89 -5.07 -8.52
CA GLY A 219 33.65 -6.21 -9.39
C GLY A 219 32.96 -7.37 -8.68
N SER A 220 33.38 -8.60 -8.96
CA SER A 220 32.75 -9.81 -8.39
C SER A 220 33.75 -10.97 -8.28
N ASP A 221 33.55 -11.82 -7.26
CA ASP A 221 34.23 -13.11 -7.12
C ASP A 221 33.28 -14.23 -7.52
N PHE A 222 33.82 -15.26 -8.10
CA PHE A 222 33.13 -16.49 -8.52
C PHE A 222 33.85 -17.68 -7.95
N VAL A 223 33.11 -18.65 -7.40
CA VAL A 223 33.64 -19.95 -7.00
C VAL A 223 32.81 -21.04 -7.67
N PHE A 224 33.45 -21.88 -8.43
CA PHE A 224 32.87 -23.03 -9.11
C PHE A 224 33.95 -24.11 -9.28
N ASP A 225 33.56 -25.35 -9.21
CA ASP A 225 34.48 -26.50 -9.37
C ASP A 225 35.78 -26.34 -8.54
N ASN A 226 35.66 -25.91 -7.29
CA ASN A 226 36.74 -25.58 -6.36
C ASN A 226 37.74 -24.51 -6.86
N ASN A 227 37.43 -23.82 -7.94
CA ASN A 227 38.23 -22.72 -8.46
C ASN A 227 37.61 -21.37 -8.07
N LYS A 228 38.48 -20.42 -7.74
CA LYS A 228 38.10 -19.04 -7.51
C LYS A 228 38.56 -18.13 -8.63
N VAL A 229 37.66 -17.34 -9.16
CA VAL A 229 37.92 -16.33 -10.18
C VAL A 229 37.48 -14.97 -9.66
N ASN A 230 38.39 -13.99 -9.73
CA ASN A 230 38.08 -12.59 -9.45
C ASN A 230 37.93 -11.82 -10.77
N LYS A 231 36.92 -10.97 -10.88
CA LYS A 231 36.71 -10.05 -11.99
C LYS A 231 36.54 -8.65 -11.48
N GLU A 232 37.41 -7.76 -11.89
CA GLU A 232 37.38 -6.35 -11.54
C GLU A 232 36.58 -5.52 -12.57
N LEU A 233 35.95 -4.47 -12.10
CA LEU A 233 35.25 -3.54 -12.98
C LEU A 233 36.22 -2.51 -13.57
N SER A 234 36.38 -2.54 -14.87
CA SER A 234 37.02 -1.46 -15.61
C SER A 234 36.03 -0.28 -15.74
N ASN A 235 36.41 0.90 -15.26
CA ASN A 235 35.67 2.15 -15.39
C ASN A 235 34.24 2.11 -14.79
N PRO A 236 34.08 2.18 -13.46
CA PRO A 236 32.78 2.26 -12.81
C PRO A 236 32.02 3.51 -13.26
N SER A 237 30.74 3.35 -13.61
CA SER A 237 29.89 4.47 -14.02
C SER A 237 29.51 5.36 -12.84
N MET A 238 29.24 6.65 -13.10
CA MET A 238 28.61 7.53 -12.13
C MET A 238 27.22 6.99 -11.77
N GLU A 239 26.93 6.86 -10.48
CA GLU A 239 25.71 6.27 -9.96
C GLU A 239 24.66 7.36 -9.70
N ILE A 240 23.44 7.14 -10.22
CA ILE A 240 22.23 7.87 -9.82
C ILE A 240 21.45 7.06 -8.78
N ASP A 241 21.37 5.73 -8.96
CA ASP A 241 20.68 4.81 -8.08
C ASP A 241 21.28 3.40 -8.20
N PRO A 242 21.83 2.82 -7.12
CA PRO A 242 22.38 1.46 -7.13
C PRO A 242 21.31 0.38 -7.00
N THR A 243 20.02 0.74 -6.80
CA THR A 243 18.94 -0.24 -6.59
C THR A 243 18.75 -1.11 -7.83
N GLY A 244 18.74 -2.44 -7.63
CA GLY A 244 18.52 -3.42 -8.70
C GLY A 244 19.74 -3.76 -9.53
N VAL A 245 20.92 -3.21 -9.23
CA VAL A 245 22.17 -3.56 -9.93
C VAL A 245 22.51 -5.04 -9.73
N GLY A 246 22.44 -5.55 -8.50
CA GLY A 246 22.63 -6.97 -8.18
C GLY A 246 21.61 -7.85 -8.88
N ASP A 247 20.33 -7.43 -8.86
CA ASP A 247 19.23 -8.16 -9.49
C ASP A 247 19.45 -8.30 -11.02
N ALA A 248 19.85 -7.21 -11.68
CA ALA A 248 20.14 -7.20 -13.11
C ALA A 248 21.40 -8.03 -13.43
N PHE A 249 22.44 -7.91 -12.62
CA PHE A 249 23.66 -8.69 -12.76
C PHE A 249 23.37 -10.18 -12.69
N PHE A 250 22.67 -10.61 -11.64
CA PHE A 250 22.33 -12.01 -11.45
C PHE A 250 21.35 -12.51 -12.53
N GLY A 251 20.42 -11.67 -12.99
CA GLY A 251 19.53 -12.00 -14.11
C GLY A 251 20.26 -12.32 -15.40
N VAL A 252 21.37 -11.63 -15.69
CA VAL A 252 22.23 -11.97 -16.85
C VAL A 252 22.91 -13.32 -16.65
N PHE A 253 23.45 -13.58 -15.46
CA PHE A 253 24.10 -14.86 -15.17
C PHE A 253 23.13 -16.04 -15.30
N ILE A 254 21.91 -15.93 -14.78
CA ILE A 254 20.88 -16.96 -14.95
C ILE A 254 20.55 -17.15 -16.44
N SER A 255 20.34 -16.05 -17.18
CA SER A 255 20.00 -16.11 -18.59
C SER A 255 21.08 -16.79 -19.43
N GLU A 256 22.33 -16.42 -19.21
CA GLU A 256 23.45 -17.00 -19.96
C GLU A 256 23.77 -18.44 -19.53
N TYR A 257 23.57 -18.79 -18.25
CA TYR A 257 23.70 -20.15 -17.76
C TYR A 257 22.73 -21.12 -18.44
N ILE A 258 21.48 -20.69 -18.61
CA ILE A 258 20.47 -21.46 -19.35
C ILE A 258 20.84 -21.58 -20.84
N LYS A 259 21.25 -20.47 -21.48
CA LYS A 259 21.66 -20.46 -22.89
C LYS A 259 22.93 -21.29 -23.14
N ASN A 260 23.78 -21.44 -22.14
CA ASN A 260 25.00 -22.24 -22.19
C ASN A 260 24.77 -23.70 -21.75
N ASN A 261 23.53 -24.20 -21.87
CA ASN A 261 23.16 -25.58 -21.51
C ASN A 261 23.58 -25.96 -20.08
N TYR A 262 23.52 -25.06 -19.13
CA TYR A 262 23.88 -25.28 -17.71
C TYR A 262 25.37 -25.61 -17.46
N ILE A 263 26.25 -25.22 -18.38
CA ILE A 263 27.71 -25.42 -18.25
C ILE A 263 28.33 -24.15 -17.67
N ILE A 264 29.22 -24.31 -16.69
CA ILE A 264 30.00 -23.25 -16.06
C ILE A 264 31.47 -23.53 -16.30
N ASP A 265 32.14 -22.64 -17.00
CA ASP A 265 33.58 -22.65 -17.23
C ASP A 265 34.15 -21.23 -17.21
N TYR A 266 35.45 -21.08 -17.36
CA TYR A 266 36.09 -19.75 -17.38
C TYR A 266 35.57 -18.86 -18.52
N LYS A 267 35.34 -19.42 -19.71
CA LYS A 267 34.82 -18.70 -20.87
C LYS A 267 33.41 -18.17 -20.63
N PHE A 268 32.57 -19.00 -20.00
CA PHE A 268 31.22 -18.60 -19.56
C PHE A 268 31.31 -17.41 -18.60
N ILE A 269 32.15 -17.48 -17.57
CA ILE A 269 32.28 -16.40 -16.57
C ILE A 269 32.74 -15.10 -17.24
N ASP A 270 33.78 -15.17 -18.11
CA ASP A 270 34.32 -13.98 -18.77
C ASP A 270 33.28 -13.28 -19.65
N SER A 271 32.66 -14.03 -20.54
CA SER A 271 31.65 -13.49 -21.47
C SER A 271 30.42 -12.99 -20.75
N THR A 272 29.98 -13.70 -19.70
CA THR A 272 28.79 -13.32 -18.92
C THR A 272 29.04 -12.10 -18.05
N PHE A 273 30.21 -12.01 -17.41
CA PHE A 273 30.60 -10.86 -16.60
C PHE A 273 30.64 -9.57 -17.45
N GLU A 274 31.17 -9.65 -18.66
CA GLU A 274 31.19 -8.52 -19.60
C GLU A 274 29.77 -8.06 -19.94
N LYS A 275 28.88 -8.99 -20.32
CA LYS A 275 27.46 -8.70 -20.62
C LYS A 275 26.74 -8.10 -19.39
N ALA A 276 26.93 -8.67 -18.21
CA ALA A 276 26.33 -8.23 -16.96
C ALA A 276 26.82 -6.81 -16.61
N THR A 277 28.10 -6.55 -16.73
CA THR A 277 28.68 -5.23 -16.50
C THR A 277 28.11 -4.16 -17.46
N LYS A 278 27.93 -4.51 -18.74
CA LYS A 278 27.31 -3.60 -19.72
C LYS A 278 25.86 -3.26 -19.36
N LEU A 279 25.09 -4.22 -18.83
CA LEU A 279 23.72 -3.98 -18.36
C LEU A 279 23.72 -3.13 -17.10
N THR A 280 24.52 -3.46 -16.09
CA THR A 280 24.55 -2.75 -14.80
C THR A 280 24.95 -1.28 -14.95
N LYS A 281 25.82 -0.93 -15.91
CA LYS A 281 26.12 0.46 -16.28
C LYS A 281 24.89 1.26 -16.76
N LYS A 282 23.86 0.59 -17.30
CA LYS A 282 22.58 1.22 -17.66
C LYS A 282 21.65 1.35 -16.44
N VAL A 283 21.66 0.34 -15.56
CA VAL A 283 20.82 0.32 -14.35
C VAL A 283 21.15 1.49 -13.45
N VAL A 284 22.40 1.70 -13.08
CA VAL A 284 22.84 2.77 -12.16
C VAL A 284 22.51 4.19 -12.62
N LYS A 285 22.16 4.37 -13.89
CA LYS A 285 21.80 5.68 -14.49
C LYS A 285 20.32 6.04 -14.38
N LYS A 286 19.50 5.18 -13.77
CA LYS A 286 18.04 5.35 -13.67
C LYS A 286 17.55 5.07 -12.25
N PHE A 287 16.53 5.82 -11.82
CA PHE A 287 15.89 5.54 -10.54
C PHE A 287 15.06 4.26 -10.59
N GLY A 288 15.17 3.45 -9.52
CA GLY A 288 14.40 2.24 -9.29
C GLY A 288 14.99 1.00 -9.94
N ALA A 289 14.82 -0.15 -9.27
CA ALA A 289 15.37 -1.42 -9.68
C ALA A 289 15.04 -1.84 -11.12
N ARG A 290 13.93 -1.35 -11.66
CA ARG A 290 13.46 -1.59 -13.04
C ARG A 290 13.48 -0.34 -13.91
N GLY A 291 14.03 0.78 -13.42
CA GLY A 291 14.01 2.08 -14.11
C GLY A 291 14.69 2.11 -15.48
N HIS A 292 15.61 1.18 -15.73
CA HIS A 292 16.32 1.04 -17.01
C HIS A 292 15.52 0.24 -18.07
N ILE A 293 14.49 -0.52 -17.66
CA ILE A 293 13.64 -1.34 -18.54
C ILE A 293 12.21 -0.83 -18.64
N GLN A 294 11.79 0.07 -17.74
CA GLN A 294 10.46 0.68 -17.74
C GLN A 294 10.45 2.00 -16.97
N ASN A 295 9.53 2.89 -17.33
CA ASN A 295 9.33 4.12 -16.58
C ASN A 295 8.66 3.82 -15.22
N LEU A 296 9.07 4.55 -14.18
CA LEU A 296 8.39 4.56 -12.90
C LEU A 296 6.96 5.08 -13.07
N TYR A 297 6.04 4.50 -12.32
CA TYR A 297 4.69 5.02 -12.22
C TYR A 297 4.72 6.37 -11.50
N LYS A 298 4.28 7.43 -12.19
CA LYS A 298 4.21 8.78 -11.63
C LYS A 298 2.85 8.99 -10.99
N ILE A 299 2.83 9.23 -9.70
CA ILE A 299 1.62 9.69 -9.02
C ILE A 299 1.49 11.19 -9.31
N LYS A 300 0.35 11.63 -9.84
CA LYS A 300 0.05 13.07 -10.01
C LYS A 300 0.17 13.72 -8.64
N LYS A 301 0.97 14.79 -8.56
CA LYS A 301 1.38 15.46 -7.33
C LYS A 301 0.19 15.77 -6.40
N VAL A 302 0.20 15.17 -5.23
CA VAL A 302 -0.33 15.83 -4.04
C VAL A 302 0.87 16.53 -3.40
N LYS A 303 0.92 17.86 -3.43
CA LYS A 303 1.97 18.62 -2.74
C LYS A 303 1.93 18.23 -1.27
N ASP A 304 3.07 17.77 -0.74
CA ASP A 304 3.37 17.61 0.69
C ASP A 304 2.47 16.67 1.52
N ALA A 305 1.61 15.86 0.90
CA ALA A 305 0.80 14.87 1.60
C ALA A 305 1.25 13.45 1.32
N CYS A 306 1.19 12.61 2.36
CA CYS A 306 1.39 11.19 2.23
C CYS A 306 0.31 10.57 1.32
N THR A 307 0.73 9.88 0.26
CA THR A 307 -0.16 9.18 -0.66
C THR A 307 -0.55 7.78 -0.20
N CYS A 308 -0.09 7.37 0.99
CA CYS A 308 -0.27 6.00 1.48
C CYS A 308 -1.72 5.53 1.53
N SER A 309 -2.66 6.38 1.93
CA SER A 309 -4.09 6.04 1.97
C SER A 309 -4.67 5.72 0.58
N ASN A 310 -4.08 6.26 -0.48
CA ASN A 310 -4.52 6.02 -1.85
C ASN A 310 -4.20 4.59 -2.33
N PHE A 311 -3.35 3.87 -1.60
CA PHE A 311 -2.91 2.52 -1.95
C PHE A 311 -3.58 1.41 -1.13
N ASP A 312 -4.37 1.77 -0.09
CA ASP A 312 -4.91 0.79 0.84
C ASP A 312 -6.04 -0.07 0.28
N ILE A 313 -6.71 0.38 -0.77
CA ILE A 313 -7.90 -0.28 -1.30
C ILE A 313 -7.87 -0.22 -2.82
N SER A 314 -8.09 -1.35 -3.49
CA SER A 314 -8.24 -1.39 -4.95
C SER A 314 -9.48 -0.60 -5.37
N LEU A 315 -9.44 -0.03 -6.58
CA LEU A 315 -10.60 0.64 -7.16
C LEU A 315 -11.82 -0.30 -7.24
N ARG A 316 -11.59 -1.58 -7.56
CA ARG A 316 -12.63 -2.62 -7.59
C ARG A 316 -13.28 -2.81 -6.21
N LYS A 317 -12.46 -2.86 -5.14
CA LYS A 317 -12.93 -3.01 -3.76
C LYS A 317 -13.66 -1.76 -3.27
N GLN A 318 -13.21 -0.57 -3.70
CA GLN A 318 -13.91 0.70 -3.44
C GLN A 318 -15.25 0.75 -4.12
N ILE A 319 -15.35 0.36 -5.40
CA ILE A 319 -16.62 0.30 -6.15
C ILE A 319 -17.59 -0.68 -5.49
N LYS A 320 -17.12 -1.90 -5.14
CA LYS A 320 -17.92 -2.90 -4.43
C LYS A 320 -18.44 -2.36 -3.08
N ARG A 321 -17.60 -1.64 -2.33
CA ARG A 321 -17.99 -1.01 -1.05
C ARG A 321 -18.95 0.15 -1.24
N CYS A 322 -18.77 0.97 -2.27
CA CYS A 322 -19.72 2.03 -2.60
C CYS A 322 -21.10 1.47 -2.93
N ASN A 323 -21.18 0.37 -3.69
CA ASN A 323 -22.45 -0.29 -3.97
C ASN A 323 -23.14 -0.79 -2.68
N ILE A 324 -22.36 -1.36 -1.74
CA ILE A 324 -22.89 -1.78 -0.43
C ILE A 324 -23.37 -0.57 0.38
N ASN A 325 -22.65 0.57 0.28
CA ASN A 325 -23.02 1.79 0.98
C ASN A 325 -24.33 2.40 0.47
N ILE A 326 -24.62 2.25 -0.82
CA ILE A 326 -25.87 2.74 -1.43
C ILE A 326 -27.05 1.80 -1.11
N ASN A 327 -26.78 0.48 -0.97
CA ASN A 327 -27.82 -0.47 -0.63
C ASN A 327 -28.43 -0.14 0.74
N ASN A 328 -29.75 -0.11 0.79
CA ASN A 328 -30.53 0.22 1.98
C ASN A 328 -30.20 1.59 2.60
N LEU A 329 -29.61 2.53 1.83
CA LEU A 329 -29.28 3.87 2.32
C LEU A 329 -30.52 4.57 2.83
N GLU A 330 -31.61 4.53 2.10
CA GLU A 330 -32.92 5.04 2.45
C GLU A 330 -33.38 4.55 3.82
N THR A 331 -33.45 3.23 4.01
CA THR A 331 -33.84 2.61 5.29
C THR A 331 -32.93 3.07 6.44
N ARG A 332 -31.64 3.19 6.19
CA ARG A 332 -30.67 3.65 7.22
C ARG A 332 -30.90 5.09 7.62
N ILE A 333 -31.24 5.97 6.68
CA ILE A 333 -31.52 7.38 6.97
C ILE A 333 -32.85 7.52 7.68
N ILE A 334 -33.89 6.81 7.27
CA ILE A 334 -35.18 6.78 7.95
C ILE A 334 -35.02 6.26 9.39
N ASN A 335 -34.27 5.18 9.60
CA ASN A 335 -33.98 4.70 10.94
C ASN A 335 -33.21 5.72 11.80
N ALA A 336 -32.36 6.55 11.18
CA ALA A 336 -31.64 7.59 11.90
C ALA A 336 -32.58 8.70 12.40
N ILE A 337 -33.47 9.19 11.55
CA ILE A 337 -34.45 10.26 11.93
C ILE A 337 -35.53 9.79 12.91
N ASN A 338 -35.78 8.48 12.99
CA ASN A 338 -36.71 7.85 13.92
C ASN A 338 -36.01 7.27 15.17
N SER A 339 -34.74 7.58 15.35
CA SER A 339 -33.97 7.16 16.53
C SER A 339 -34.06 8.21 17.65
N ASN A 340 -33.68 7.82 18.88
CA ASN A 340 -33.55 8.75 20.02
C ASN A 340 -32.58 9.91 19.76
N ALA A 341 -31.87 9.93 18.63
CA ALA A 341 -31.05 11.07 18.24
C ALA A 341 -31.91 12.30 17.94
N TYR A 342 -33.06 12.10 17.34
CA TYR A 342 -33.98 13.18 17.05
C TYR A 342 -34.56 13.78 18.34
N ASP A 343 -35.00 12.97 19.30
CA ASP A 343 -35.51 13.41 20.60
C ASP A 343 -34.48 14.23 21.39
N LYS A 344 -33.18 13.89 21.23
CA LYS A 344 -32.10 14.68 21.83
C LYS A 344 -31.89 16.02 21.10
N LEU A 345 -32.01 16.02 19.79
CA LEU A 345 -31.86 17.22 18.98
C LEU A 345 -32.97 18.24 19.30
N THR A 346 -34.20 17.79 19.47
CA THR A 346 -35.36 18.67 19.80
C THR A 346 -35.27 19.28 21.20
N LYS A 347 -34.49 18.69 22.11
CA LYS A 347 -34.23 19.26 23.45
C LYS A 347 -33.28 20.44 23.46
N ILE A 348 -32.62 20.72 22.35
CA ILE A 348 -31.72 21.88 22.22
C ILE A 348 -32.58 23.11 22.00
N ASN A 349 -32.48 24.06 22.92
CA ASN A 349 -33.19 25.35 22.76
C ASN A 349 -32.46 26.24 21.74
N PHE A 350 -32.75 26.03 20.46
CA PHE A 350 -32.13 26.82 19.39
C PHE A 350 -32.50 28.29 19.48
N GLU A 351 -33.67 28.64 19.99
CA GLU A 351 -34.15 30.04 20.08
C GLU A 351 -33.32 30.90 21.05
N SER A 352 -32.64 30.25 22.01
CA SER A 352 -31.74 30.95 22.95
C SER A 352 -30.34 31.19 22.39
N LEU A 353 -29.97 30.62 21.23
CA LEU A 353 -28.64 30.71 20.64
C LEU A 353 -28.57 31.92 19.68
N LYS A 354 -27.45 32.65 19.70
CA LYS A 354 -27.16 33.75 18.77
C LYS A 354 -26.12 33.37 17.73
N ASN A 355 -25.04 32.67 18.17
CA ASN A 355 -23.92 32.27 17.33
C ASN A 355 -23.62 30.81 17.52
N SER A 356 -23.58 30.04 16.43
CA SER A 356 -23.32 28.60 16.47
C SER A 356 -22.33 28.17 15.38
N ILE A 357 -21.42 27.26 15.72
CA ILE A 357 -20.46 26.69 14.78
C ILE A 357 -20.79 25.23 14.54
N PHE A 358 -20.77 24.83 13.27
CA PHE A 358 -20.97 23.46 12.79
C PHE A 358 -19.67 22.96 12.19
N VAL A 359 -19.10 21.89 12.74
CA VAL A 359 -17.75 21.43 12.40
C VAL A 359 -17.79 20.01 11.84
N GLY A 360 -17.11 19.76 10.74
CA GLY A 360 -17.02 18.42 10.15
C GLY A 360 -15.90 18.28 9.14
N THR A 361 -15.63 17.06 8.71
CA THR A 361 -14.66 16.72 7.66
C THR A 361 -15.28 15.81 6.61
N GLY A 362 -14.86 15.94 5.34
CA GLY A 362 -15.37 15.12 4.24
C GLY A 362 -16.90 15.14 4.12
N GLY A 363 -17.51 13.96 4.06
CA GLY A 363 -18.97 13.84 4.00
C GLY A 363 -19.70 14.45 5.21
N SER A 364 -19.12 14.37 6.40
CA SER A 364 -19.68 14.99 7.62
C SER A 364 -19.67 16.52 7.53
N PHE A 365 -18.73 17.13 6.80
CA PHE A 365 -18.73 18.56 6.56
C PHE A 365 -19.92 19.01 5.69
N ALA A 366 -20.31 18.21 4.69
CA ALA A 366 -21.50 18.49 3.89
C ALA A 366 -22.78 18.51 4.76
N GLY A 367 -22.92 17.51 5.65
CA GLY A 367 -24.00 17.48 6.63
C GLY A 367 -23.98 18.68 7.59
N ALA A 368 -22.80 19.04 8.10
CA ALA A 368 -22.63 20.20 8.96
C ALA A 368 -23.03 21.52 8.26
N LYS A 369 -22.57 21.71 7.02
CA LYS A 369 -22.88 22.91 6.22
C LYS A 369 -24.36 23.04 5.90
N PHE A 370 -25.01 21.92 5.55
CA PHE A 370 -26.46 21.89 5.33
C PHE A 370 -27.20 22.24 6.61
N SER A 371 -26.89 21.60 7.72
CA SER A 371 -27.55 21.83 9.02
C SER A 371 -27.35 23.25 9.52
N ALA A 372 -26.17 23.83 9.36
CA ALA A 372 -25.89 25.21 9.69
C ALA A 372 -26.83 26.18 8.95
N LYS A 373 -26.92 26.04 7.61
CA LYS A 373 -27.83 26.88 6.81
C LYS A 373 -29.28 26.71 7.21
N LEU A 374 -29.70 25.49 7.51
CA LEU A 374 -31.08 25.21 7.89
C LEU A 374 -31.44 25.84 9.25
N ILE A 375 -30.55 25.73 10.24
CA ILE A 375 -30.74 26.35 11.55
C ILE A 375 -30.73 27.88 11.45
N ASN A 376 -29.86 28.47 10.64
CA ASN A 376 -29.91 29.90 10.34
C ASN A 376 -31.28 30.32 9.77
N TYR A 377 -31.78 29.54 8.78
CA TYR A 377 -33.08 29.83 8.15
C TYR A 377 -34.26 29.69 9.13
N LEU A 378 -34.24 28.64 9.99
CA LEU A 378 -35.37 28.36 10.90
C LEU A 378 -35.45 29.28 12.11
N TYR A 379 -34.30 29.71 12.64
CA TYR A 379 -34.21 30.39 13.93
C TYR A 379 -33.53 31.76 13.89
N GLY A 380 -33.04 32.19 12.71
CA GLY A 380 -32.31 33.46 12.58
C GLY A 380 -30.94 33.49 13.27
N ILE A 381 -30.42 32.31 13.65
CA ILE A 381 -29.13 32.17 14.36
C ILE A 381 -27.99 32.44 13.39
N ASN A 382 -26.98 33.19 13.81
CA ASN A 382 -25.76 33.31 13.04
C ASN A 382 -24.97 31.99 13.09
N THR A 383 -24.92 31.27 11.97
CA THR A 383 -24.30 29.97 11.89
C THR A 383 -23.13 29.94 10.90
N MET A 384 -22.12 29.18 11.22
CA MET A 384 -20.95 28.95 10.35
C MET A 384 -20.57 27.49 10.32
N ALA A 385 -20.26 27.00 9.13
CA ALA A 385 -19.69 25.65 8.95
C ALA A 385 -18.18 25.75 8.76
N LEU A 386 -17.40 25.00 9.55
CA LEU A 386 -15.93 25.04 9.60
C LEU A 386 -15.33 23.65 9.50
N TYR A 387 -14.09 23.57 9.00
CA TYR A 387 -13.25 22.40 9.21
C TYR A 387 -12.62 22.45 10.62
N PRO A 388 -12.27 21.32 11.23
CA PRO A 388 -11.65 21.28 12.57
C PRO A 388 -10.41 22.17 12.69
N ARG A 389 -9.58 22.23 11.64
CA ARG A 389 -8.37 23.06 11.60
C ARG A 389 -8.66 24.56 11.71
N ASP A 390 -9.81 25.01 11.24
CA ASP A 390 -10.16 26.43 11.23
C ASP A 390 -10.44 26.95 12.65
N LEU A 391 -10.72 26.05 13.61
CA LEU A 391 -10.89 26.37 15.02
C LEU A 391 -9.60 26.86 15.71
N TYR A 392 -8.43 26.45 15.19
CA TYR A 392 -7.14 26.88 15.73
C TYR A 392 -6.83 28.36 15.54
N TYR A 393 -7.39 28.93 14.47
CA TYR A 393 -7.08 30.30 14.04
C TYR A 393 -8.16 31.31 14.45
N ARG A 394 -9.10 30.90 15.27
CA ARG A 394 -10.26 31.71 15.58
C ARG A 394 -10.40 31.98 17.06
N ASN A 395 -10.85 33.24 17.38
CA ASN A 395 -11.33 33.53 18.71
C ASN A 395 -12.78 32.98 18.88
N ASN A 396 -12.90 31.90 19.66
CA ASN A 396 -14.17 31.19 19.85
C ASN A 396 -15.02 31.74 21.04
N ASN A 397 -14.62 32.87 21.64
CA ASN A 397 -15.25 33.39 22.86
C ASN A 397 -16.70 33.89 22.67
N SER A 398 -17.06 34.26 21.43
CA SER A 398 -18.41 34.75 21.09
C SER A 398 -19.36 33.67 20.60
N VAL A 399 -18.98 32.39 20.64
CA VAL A 399 -19.80 31.27 20.14
C VAL A 399 -20.61 30.68 21.27
N ASP A 400 -21.92 30.54 21.10
CA ASP A 400 -22.81 29.99 22.13
C ASP A 400 -22.80 28.46 22.14
N SER A 401 -22.71 27.84 20.95
CA SER A 401 -22.73 26.39 20.84
C SER A 401 -21.89 25.88 19.66
N VAL A 402 -21.42 24.65 19.78
CA VAL A 402 -20.64 23.95 18.76
C VAL A 402 -21.21 22.57 18.48
N PHE A 403 -21.50 22.33 17.21
CA PHE A 403 -22.03 21.07 16.70
C PHE A 403 -20.94 20.33 15.91
N LEU A 404 -20.47 19.21 16.43
CA LEU A 404 -19.39 18.41 15.87
C LEU A 404 -19.97 17.23 15.09
N PHE A 405 -19.79 17.23 13.78
CA PHE A 405 -20.28 16.18 12.89
C PHE A 405 -19.19 15.15 12.60
N THR A 406 -19.43 13.93 12.97
CA THR A 406 -18.47 12.83 12.75
C THR A 406 -19.18 11.50 12.62
N TYR A 407 -18.84 10.74 11.57
CA TYR A 407 -19.44 9.42 11.38
C TYR A 407 -19.02 8.42 12.46
N SER A 408 -17.73 8.37 12.79
CA SER A 408 -17.17 7.41 13.76
C SER A 408 -17.25 7.87 15.22
N GLY A 409 -17.38 9.17 15.47
CA GLY A 409 -17.27 9.79 16.78
C GLY A 409 -15.84 9.85 17.36
N THR A 410 -14.84 9.43 16.60
CA THR A 410 -13.46 9.27 17.10
C THR A 410 -12.39 9.77 16.13
N THR A 411 -12.75 10.69 15.23
CA THR A 411 -11.81 11.31 14.29
C THR A 411 -10.87 12.24 15.07
N ASN A 412 -9.57 12.03 14.97
CA ASN A 412 -8.58 12.76 15.76
C ASN A 412 -8.65 14.28 15.57
N ASP A 413 -8.78 14.77 14.34
CA ASP A 413 -8.87 16.20 14.05
C ASP A 413 -10.06 16.85 14.73
N LEU A 414 -11.19 16.13 14.81
CA LEU A 414 -12.39 16.62 15.47
C LEU A 414 -12.23 16.63 16.99
N LEU A 415 -11.57 15.62 17.57
CA LEU A 415 -11.30 15.53 19.01
C LEU A 415 -10.38 16.67 19.46
N VAL A 416 -9.34 16.95 18.67
CA VAL A 416 -8.44 18.07 18.91
C VAL A 416 -9.20 19.40 18.76
N GLY A 417 -9.98 19.56 17.69
CA GLY A 417 -10.83 20.74 17.52
C GLY A 417 -11.82 20.96 18.67
N ALA A 418 -12.40 19.88 19.19
CA ALA A 418 -13.31 19.92 20.34
C ALA A 418 -12.61 20.39 21.64
N SER A 419 -11.32 20.06 21.83
CA SER A 419 -10.55 20.47 23.00
C SER A 419 -10.22 21.96 23.00
N LEU A 420 -10.23 22.61 21.84
CA LEU A 420 -9.95 24.05 21.69
C LEU A 420 -11.14 24.96 22.08
N ILE A 421 -12.27 24.36 22.38
CA ILE A 421 -13.49 25.09 22.71
C ILE A 421 -13.86 24.77 24.15
N ASP A 422 -13.68 25.72 25.01
CA ASP A 422 -14.01 25.56 26.43
C ASP A 422 -15.45 26.05 26.71
N LYS A 423 -16.46 25.25 26.32
CA LYS A 423 -17.88 25.59 26.52
C LYS A 423 -18.73 24.34 26.81
N ASN A 424 -19.74 24.55 27.67
CA ASN A 424 -20.69 23.50 28.07
C ASN A 424 -21.65 23.07 26.93
N ASN A 425 -21.81 23.90 25.89
CA ASN A 425 -22.73 23.67 24.78
C ASN A 425 -22.04 23.05 23.57
N LYS A 426 -21.29 21.97 23.79
CA LYS A 426 -20.72 21.14 22.73
C LYS A 426 -21.60 19.94 22.45
N TYR A 427 -22.01 19.77 21.22
CA TYR A 427 -22.83 18.64 20.76
C TYR A 427 -22.08 17.81 19.75
N ILE A 428 -22.19 16.48 19.83
CA ILE A 428 -21.63 15.57 18.82
C ILE A 428 -22.78 14.86 18.11
N ILE A 429 -22.85 15.00 16.80
CA ILE A 429 -23.79 14.28 15.93
C ILE A 429 -23.04 13.14 15.24
N THR A 430 -23.43 11.89 15.50
CA THR A 430 -22.60 10.74 15.11
C THR A 430 -23.39 9.44 14.98
N LYS A 431 -22.82 8.46 14.23
CA LYS A 431 -23.23 7.05 14.29
C LYS A 431 -22.37 6.25 15.29
N GLY A 432 -21.35 6.85 15.88
CA GLY A 432 -20.45 6.21 16.81
C GLY A 432 -21.15 5.68 18.07
N GLU A 433 -20.46 4.80 18.78
CA GLU A 433 -20.94 4.20 20.03
C GLU A 433 -20.89 5.24 21.16
N LEU A 434 -22.04 5.48 21.80
CA LEU A 434 -22.22 6.51 22.81
C LEU A 434 -21.18 6.46 23.94
N GLN A 435 -21.00 5.29 24.57
CA GLN A 435 -20.07 5.13 25.69
C GLN A 435 -18.63 5.42 25.29
N LYS A 436 -18.21 4.94 24.13
CA LYS A 436 -16.87 5.15 23.60
C LYS A 436 -16.58 6.63 23.31
N ILE A 437 -17.58 7.36 22.86
CA ILE A 437 -17.45 8.78 22.56
C ILE A 437 -17.34 9.57 23.84
N VAL A 438 -18.23 9.36 24.80
CA VAL A 438 -18.20 10.02 26.12
C VAL A 438 -16.84 9.82 26.79
N THR A 439 -16.33 8.59 26.81
CA THR A 439 -15.01 8.28 27.41
C THR A 439 -13.86 9.02 26.70
N LYS A 440 -13.91 9.13 25.37
CA LYS A 440 -12.83 9.77 24.61
C LYS A 440 -12.86 11.30 24.59
N THR A 441 -14.06 11.89 24.66
CA THR A 441 -14.23 13.33 24.45
C THR A 441 -14.52 14.11 25.72
N GLY A 442 -14.92 13.44 26.80
CA GLY A 442 -15.41 14.07 28.02
C GLY A 442 -16.73 14.83 27.87
N ILE A 443 -17.37 14.79 26.69
CA ILE A 443 -18.65 15.47 26.42
C ILE A 443 -19.78 14.72 27.13
N SER A 444 -20.67 15.46 27.76
CA SER A 444 -21.85 14.90 28.46
C SER A 444 -22.63 13.92 27.56
N LYS A 445 -23.10 12.82 28.13
CA LYS A 445 -23.94 11.82 27.45
C LYS A 445 -25.19 12.46 26.81
N ASN A 446 -25.74 13.51 27.42
CA ASN A 446 -26.90 14.22 26.89
C ASN A 446 -26.58 14.99 25.62
N ASN A 447 -25.35 15.46 25.46
CA ASN A 447 -24.88 16.22 24.31
C ASN A 447 -24.35 15.35 23.16
N VAL A 448 -24.37 14.01 23.33
CA VAL A 448 -24.02 13.08 22.25
C VAL A 448 -25.31 12.61 21.57
N ILE A 449 -25.54 13.11 20.37
CA ILE A 449 -26.68 12.81 19.49
C ILE A 449 -26.24 11.65 18.57
N SER A 450 -26.41 10.41 19.07
CA SER A 450 -26.04 9.23 18.31
C SER A 450 -27.24 8.63 17.60
N TYR A 451 -27.21 8.63 16.25
CA TYR A 451 -28.23 8.01 15.40
C TYR A 451 -27.95 6.53 15.09
N ARG A 452 -27.12 5.89 15.93
CA ARG A 452 -26.88 4.44 15.86
C ARG A 452 -28.09 3.69 16.38
N THR A 453 -28.68 2.85 15.51
CA THR A 453 -29.78 1.96 15.87
C THR A 453 -29.32 0.51 15.98
N GLY A 454 -30.11 -0.36 16.63
CA GLY A 454 -29.83 -1.79 16.72
C GLY A 454 -29.75 -2.50 15.36
N THR A 455 -30.54 -2.03 14.39
CA THR A 455 -30.61 -2.53 13.01
C THR A 455 -29.52 -1.95 12.11
N ASN A 456 -28.84 -0.88 12.52
CA ASN A 456 -27.86 -0.14 11.73
C ASN A 456 -26.43 -0.29 12.29
N LYS A 457 -26.03 -1.51 12.65
CA LYS A 457 -24.70 -1.80 13.24
C LYS A 457 -23.55 -1.72 12.24
N GLY A 458 -23.81 -1.87 10.94
CA GLY A 458 -22.80 -1.84 9.89
C GLY A 458 -22.20 -0.45 9.74
N LYS A 459 -20.88 -0.38 9.47
CA LYS A 459 -20.19 0.87 9.08
C LYS A 459 -20.05 0.92 7.58
N GLU A 460 -20.38 2.05 6.98
CA GLU A 460 -19.95 2.34 5.62
C GLU A 460 -18.42 2.31 5.57
N ARG A 461 -17.89 1.66 4.55
CA ARG A 461 -16.45 1.52 4.33
C ARG A 461 -16.14 1.93 2.90
N GLY A 462 -15.02 2.59 2.71
CA GLY A 462 -14.57 2.98 1.39
C GLY A 462 -14.42 4.49 1.26
N PHE A 463 -14.29 4.94 0.03
CA PHE A 463 -13.98 6.33 -0.31
C PHE A 463 -15.17 7.27 -0.10
N LEU A 464 -16.40 6.80 -0.32
CA LEU A 464 -17.62 7.58 -0.18
C LEU A 464 -18.46 7.06 1.00
N SER A 465 -18.77 7.96 1.93
CA SER A 465 -19.70 7.71 3.03
C SER A 465 -20.95 8.57 2.83
N PHE A 466 -22.02 7.96 2.33
CA PHE A 466 -23.29 8.66 2.08
C PHE A 466 -24.08 8.89 3.37
N GLU A 467 -24.15 7.88 4.23
CA GLU A 467 -24.86 7.96 5.51
C GLU A 467 -24.25 9.01 6.42
N GLY A 468 -22.91 9.14 6.43
CA GLY A 468 -22.21 10.14 7.24
C GLY A 468 -22.52 11.60 6.86
N ALA A 469 -22.98 11.84 5.62
CA ALA A 469 -23.43 13.14 5.16
C ALA A 469 -24.94 13.32 5.35
N LEU A 470 -25.73 12.34 4.94
CA LEU A 470 -27.18 12.44 4.80
C LEU A 470 -27.93 12.21 6.11
N ALA A 471 -27.54 11.26 6.95
CA ALA A 471 -28.25 10.97 8.18
C ALA A 471 -28.25 12.16 9.17
N PRO A 472 -27.10 12.81 9.47
CA PRO A 472 -27.13 14.00 10.31
C PRO A 472 -27.90 15.17 9.66
N ALA A 473 -27.75 15.38 8.35
CA ALA A 473 -28.51 16.40 7.63
C ALA A 473 -30.05 16.17 7.73
N SER A 474 -30.47 14.90 7.61
CA SER A 474 -31.89 14.52 7.69
C SER A 474 -32.47 14.70 9.08
N LEU A 475 -31.69 14.56 10.16
CA LEU A 475 -32.15 14.91 11.52
C LEU A 475 -32.56 16.40 11.61
N PHE A 476 -31.75 17.30 11.07
CA PHE A 476 -32.05 18.72 11.04
C PHE A 476 -33.18 19.05 10.04
N LEU A 477 -33.24 18.31 8.92
CA LEU A 477 -34.35 18.47 7.97
C LEU A 477 -35.69 18.08 8.60
N LYS A 478 -35.73 17.10 9.49
CA LYS A 478 -36.95 16.72 10.22
C LYS A 478 -37.46 17.89 11.08
N LEU A 479 -36.56 18.66 11.72
CA LEU A 479 -36.98 19.90 12.44
C LEU A 479 -37.65 20.90 11.51
N TYR A 480 -37.17 21.03 10.27
CA TYR A 480 -37.80 21.92 9.28
C TYR A 480 -39.20 21.44 8.91
N PHE A 481 -39.38 20.14 8.65
CA PHE A 481 -40.68 19.58 8.30
C PHE A 481 -41.70 19.79 9.44
N GLU A 482 -41.31 19.49 10.67
CA GLU A 482 -42.22 19.68 11.85
C GLU A 482 -42.56 21.14 12.08
N LYS A 483 -41.61 22.09 11.97
CA LYS A 483 -41.91 23.53 12.06
C LYS A 483 -42.83 24.04 10.94
N ARG A 484 -42.94 23.30 9.84
CA ARG A 484 -43.86 23.58 8.73
C ARG A 484 -45.14 22.72 8.79
N SER A 485 -45.37 22.00 9.89
CA SER A 485 -46.50 21.08 10.05
C SER A 485 -46.61 20.03 8.95
N ARG A 486 -45.44 19.56 8.46
CA ARG A 486 -45.34 18.52 7.42
C ARG A 486 -44.92 17.21 8.06
N ASN A 487 -45.62 16.11 7.73
CA ASN A 487 -45.38 14.77 8.25
C ASN A 487 -44.79 13.82 7.19
N ASP A 488 -44.52 14.31 5.98
CA ASP A 488 -44.09 13.53 4.81
C ASP A 488 -42.57 13.41 4.63
N ILE A 489 -41.80 13.61 5.70
CA ILE A 489 -40.32 13.56 5.63
C ILE A 489 -39.77 12.21 5.14
N GLU A 490 -40.39 11.09 5.51
CA GLU A 490 -39.94 9.79 5.06
C GLU A 490 -40.14 9.57 3.57
N GLU A 491 -41.31 10.00 3.06
CA GLU A 491 -41.61 9.95 1.63
C GLU A 491 -40.64 10.84 0.84
N PHE A 492 -40.41 12.06 1.30
CA PHE A 492 -39.43 12.97 0.72
C PHE A 492 -38.01 12.37 0.66
N ILE A 493 -37.58 11.68 1.72
CA ILE A 493 -36.28 10.99 1.74
C ILE A 493 -36.25 9.87 0.70
N ARG A 494 -37.32 9.05 0.60
CA ARG A 494 -37.41 7.94 -0.36
C ARG A 494 -37.34 8.46 -1.79
N GLU A 495 -38.13 9.44 -2.12
CA GLU A 495 -38.18 10.09 -3.43
C GLU A 495 -36.84 10.71 -3.80
N SER A 496 -36.24 11.47 -2.88
CA SER A 496 -34.94 12.13 -3.11
C SER A 496 -33.82 11.12 -3.40
N ILE A 497 -33.74 10.04 -2.63
CA ILE A 497 -32.72 9.00 -2.83
C ILE A 497 -32.96 8.25 -4.13
N SER A 498 -34.22 7.93 -4.45
CA SER A 498 -34.59 7.28 -5.69
C SER A 498 -34.27 8.16 -6.91
N TYR A 499 -34.60 9.44 -6.85
CA TYR A 499 -34.27 10.42 -7.89
C TYR A 499 -32.76 10.46 -8.17
N TRP A 500 -31.94 10.63 -7.14
CA TRP A 500 -30.49 10.69 -7.30
C TRP A 500 -29.89 9.37 -7.82
N LYS A 501 -30.41 8.24 -7.35
CA LYS A 501 -29.98 6.93 -7.84
C LYS A 501 -30.24 6.78 -9.35
N ASN A 502 -31.44 7.13 -9.80
CA ASN A 502 -31.81 7.09 -11.22
C ASN A 502 -31.00 8.09 -12.06
N TYR A 503 -30.74 9.28 -11.52
CA TYR A 503 -29.92 10.30 -12.17
C TYR A 503 -28.48 9.80 -12.37
N PHE A 504 -27.87 9.24 -11.35
CA PHE A 504 -26.50 8.69 -11.47
C PHE A 504 -26.44 7.49 -12.41
N ASP A 505 -27.39 6.58 -12.36
CA ASP A 505 -27.45 5.43 -13.28
C ASP A 505 -27.55 5.89 -14.73
N LYS A 506 -28.36 6.92 -15.02
CA LYS A 506 -28.45 7.54 -16.34
C LYS A 506 -27.13 8.20 -16.74
N TYR A 507 -26.59 9.06 -15.87
CA TYR A 507 -25.32 9.76 -16.12
C TYR A 507 -24.18 8.81 -16.41
N PHE A 508 -24.03 7.72 -15.65
CA PHE A 508 -22.98 6.74 -15.87
C PHE A 508 -23.17 5.97 -17.18
N LYS A 509 -24.39 5.70 -17.58
CA LYS A 509 -24.67 5.06 -18.89
C LYS A 509 -24.28 5.97 -20.04
N GLU A 510 -24.68 7.23 -20.00
CA GLU A 510 -24.44 8.23 -21.04
C GLU A 510 -22.95 8.60 -21.17
N ASN A 511 -22.25 8.69 -20.05
CA ASN A 511 -20.84 9.13 -20.01
C ASN A 511 -19.83 7.98 -19.87
N LYS A 512 -20.25 6.74 -20.08
CA LYS A 512 -19.41 5.54 -19.87
C LYS A 512 -18.09 5.57 -20.63
N LYS A 513 -18.07 6.13 -21.85
CA LYS A 513 -16.86 6.23 -22.67
C LYS A 513 -15.88 7.24 -22.07
N ILE A 514 -16.35 8.43 -21.76
CA ILE A 514 -15.57 9.51 -21.15
C ILE A 514 -15.00 9.08 -19.79
N LEU A 515 -15.82 8.45 -18.96
CA LEU A 515 -15.40 7.93 -17.65
C LEU A 515 -14.35 6.82 -17.77
N LYS A 516 -14.45 5.96 -18.79
CA LYS A 516 -13.43 4.94 -19.07
C LYS A 516 -12.09 5.56 -19.52
N GLU A 517 -12.13 6.60 -20.33
CA GLU A 517 -10.92 7.32 -20.76
C GLU A 517 -10.29 8.05 -19.58
N PHE A 518 -11.10 8.76 -18.81
CA PHE A 518 -10.63 9.43 -17.58
C PHE A 518 -9.97 8.46 -16.59
N LEU A 519 -10.54 7.27 -16.39
CA LEU A 519 -9.98 6.22 -15.54
C LEU A 519 -8.73 5.53 -16.14
N LYS A 520 -8.57 5.53 -17.48
CA LYS A 520 -7.38 5.01 -18.15
C LYS A 520 -6.17 5.94 -18.04
N GLU A 521 -6.40 7.24 -17.99
CA GLU A 521 -5.34 8.26 -17.87
C GLU A 521 -4.78 8.40 -16.45
N GLY A 522 -5.20 7.59 -15.54
CA GLY A 522 -4.60 7.38 -14.24
C GLY A 522 -5.12 8.33 -13.16
N VAL A 523 -6.19 7.91 -12.57
CA VAL A 523 -6.46 8.24 -11.16
C VAL A 523 -5.61 7.35 -10.28
#